data_aa8b57b48fc46cfe10662b056945b07b
#
_entry.id   aa8b57b48fc46cfe10662b056945b07b
#
_cell.length_a   1.000
_cell.length_b   1.000
_cell.length_c   1.000
_cell.angle_alpha   90.00
_cell.angle_beta   90.00
_cell.angle_gamma   90.00
#
_symmetry.space_group_name_H-M   'P 1'
#
loop_
_entity.id
_entity.type
_entity.pdbx_description
1 polymer ?
#
loop_
_entity_poly.entity_id
_entity_poly.type
_entity_poly.pdbx_seq_one_letter_code
_entity_poly.pdbx_strand_id
1 'polypeptide(L)'
;MKASICIVNLNARKHLGPCLSSLKDTLGDMSFETIVVDNHSWDGSNRYIQSNFPETKLIENQRNEGYTRAMNQAMGYASGEFVILLNPDSTCGPDALKKLIYFMETDPSIGICGPKVLNDDGTFQKSCRRGIPRPQAVFSYFLGLSNKYPYNKNFTGYHLNHLDEKEVNEV
;
A
#
# COMPACT_ATOMS: atom_id res chain seq x y z
N MET A 1 -4.75 1.79 -19.99
CA MET A 1 -4.25 1.04 -18.83
C MET A 1 -5.24 1.20 -17.68
N LYS A 2 -5.65 0.09 -17.01
CA LYS A 2 -6.63 0.18 -15.90
C LYS A 2 -5.95 0.60 -14.59
N ALA A 3 -4.78 0.04 -14.29
CA ALA A 3 -4.05 0.35 -13.07
C ALA A 3 -2.56 0.57 -13.30
N SER A 4 -1.96 1.47 -12.52
CA SER A 4 -0.52 1.63 -12.37
C SER A 4 -0.12 1.31 -10.94
N ILE A 5 0.74 0.29 -10.76
CA ILE A 5 1.28 -0.11 -9.47
C ILE A 5 2.62 0.60 -9.27
N CYS A 6 2.67 1.50 -8.27
CA CYS A 6 3.84 2.30 -7.93
C CYS A 6 4.52 1.72 -6.69
N ILE A 7 5.78 1.34 -6.82
CA ILE A 7 6.59 0.74 -5.76
C ILE A 7 7.88 1.54 -5.60
N VAL A 8 8.25 1.87 -4.36
CA VAL A 8 9.57 2.42 -4.03
C VAL A 8 10.41 1.33 -3.39
N ASN A 9 11.53 1.01 -4.01
CA ASN A 9 12.49 0.05 -3.49
C ASN A 9 13.70 0.73 -2.87
N LEU A 10 14.12 0.24 -1.71
CA LEU A 10 15.43 0.54 -1.11
C LEU A 10 15.92 -0.70 -0.36
N ASN A 11 16.84 -1.44 -0.96
CA ASN A 11 17.44 -2.65 -0.37
C ASN A 11 16.42 -3.71 0.07
N ALA A 12 15.34 -3.89 -0.69
CA ALA A 12 14.29 -4.87 -0.38
C ALA A 12 14.31 -6.09 -1.31
N ARG A 13 15.48 -6.45 -1.86
CA ARG A 13 15.66 -7.53 -2.84
C ARG A 13 14.93 -8.83 -2.48
N LYS A 14 14.99 -9.24 -1.21
CA LYS A 14 14.37 -10.49 -0.73
C LYS A 14 12.84 -10.48 -0.79
N HIS A 15 12.23 -9.30 -0.76
CA HIS A 15 10.76 -9.13 -0.75
C HIS A 15 10.19 -8.85 -2.14
N LEU A 16 10.98 -8.28 -3.04
CA LEU A 16 10.53 -7.88 -4.38
C LEU A 16 9.98 -9.05 -5.21
N GLY A 17 10.59 -10.23 -5.12
CA GLY A 17 10.13 -11.41 -5.88
C GLY A 17 8.69 -11.78 -5.55
N PRO A 18 8.38 -12.11 -4.29
CA PRO A 18 7.00 -12.37 -3.85
C PRO A 18 6.04 -11.22 -4.16
N CYS A 19 6.44 -9.96 -3.91
CA CYS A 19 5.62 -8.78 -4.19
C CYS A 19 5.23 -8.72 -5.67
N LEU A 20 6.20 -8.67 -6.58
CA LEU A 20 5.96 -8.54 -8.02
C LEU A 20 5.24 -9.75 -8.61
N SER A 21 5.55 -10.97 -8.15
CA SER A 21 4.88 -12.19 -8.61
C SER A 21 3.39 -12.19 -8.25
N SER A 22 3.01 -11.64 -7.10
CA SER A 22 1.61 -11.60 -6.66
C SER A 22 0.72 -10.67 -7.49
N LEU A 23 1.30 -9.74 -8.25
CA LEU A 23 0.52 -8.74 -9.00
C LEU A 23 -0.34 -9.36 -10.11
N LYS A 24 0.15 -10.40 -10.78
CA LYS A 24 -0.62 -11.11 -11.82
C LYS A 24 -1.85 -11.79 -11.24
N ASP A 25 -1.69 -12.48 -10.12
CA ASP A 25 -2.79 -13.22 -9.47
C ASP A 25 -3.83 -12.28 -8.86
N THR A 26 -3.41 -11.11 -8.40
CA THR A 26 -4.31 -10.15 -7.74
C THR A 26 -5.10 -9.28 -8.71
N LEU A 27 -4.62 -9.09 -9.94
CA LEU A 27 -5.27 -8.27 -10.98
C LEU A 27 -5.93 -9.12 -12.08
N GLY A 28 -5.51 -10.38 -12.25
CA GLY A 28 -6.04 -11.28 -13.25
C GLY A 28 -5.85 -10.76 -14.67
N ASP A 29 -6.96 -10.61 -15.40
CA ASP A 29 -7.03 -10.13 -16.79
C ASP A 29 -7.08 -8.61 -16.96
N MET A 30 -7.07 -7.84 -15.85
CA MET A 30 -7.02 -6.37 -15.90
C MET A 30 -5.69 -5.90 -16.51
N SER A 31 -5.76 -4.89 -17.38
CA SER A 31 -4.56 -4.26 -17.93
C SER A 31 -3.88 -3.41 -16.86
N PHE A 32 -2.62 -3.70 -16.55
CA PHE A 32 -1.85 -2.94 -15.58
C PHE A 32 -0.39 -2.76 -15.99
N GLU A 33 0.25 -1.78 -15.41
CA GLU A 33 1.69 -1.57 -15.46
C GLU A 33 2.28 -1.55 -14.06
N THR A 34 3.53 -1.94 -13.95
CA THR A 34 4.29 -1.86 -12.69
C THR A 34 5.44 -0.89 -12.87
N ILE A 35 5.54 0.07 -11.97
CA ILE A 35 6.58 1.10 -11.95
C ILE A 35 7.32 0.97 -10.63
N VAL A 36 8.60 0.63 -10.69
CA VAL A 36 9.47 0.54 -9.52
C VAL A 36 10.48 1.66 -9.58
N VAL A 37 10.51 2.51 -8.55
CA VAL A 37 11.58 3.46 -8.34
C VAL A 37 12.57 2.87 -7.36
N ASP A 38 13.75 2.53 -7.84
CA ASP A 38 14.86 2.11 -6.99
C ASP A 38 15.59 3.33 -6.43
N ASN A 39 15.54 3.46 -5.12
CA ASN A 39 16.03 4.62 -4.42
C ASN A 39 17.50 4.49 -4.01
N HIS A 40 18.36 4.05 -4.98
CA HIS A 40 19.78 3.81 -4.80
C HIS A 40 20.10 2.57 -3.96
N SER A 41 19.57 1.41 -4.35
CA SER A 41 19.87 0.12 -3.70
C SER A 41 21.23 -0.43 -4.11
N TRP A 42 21.86 -1.16 -3.18
CA TRP A 42 23.15 -1.88 -3.40
C TRP A 42 23.05 -3.39 -3.20
N ASP A 43 21.84 -3.92 -2.95
CA ASP A 43 21.57 -5.33 -2.67
C ASP A 43 21.30 -6.19 -3.91
N GLY A 44 21.46 -5.62 -5.12
CA GLY A 44 21.21 -6.29 -6.39
C GLY A 44 19.73 -6.30 -6.83
N SER A 45 18.86 -5.51 -6.18
CA SER A 45 17.44 -5.34 -6.55
C SER A 45 17.26 -5.03 -8.02
N ASN A 46 18.03 -4.07 -8.57
CA ASN A 46 17.90 -3.60 -9.95
C ASN A 46 18.12 -4.72 -10.96
N ARG A 47 19.24 -5.46 -10.82
CA ARG A 47 19.54 -6.60 -11.70
C ARG A 47 18.46 -7.67 -11.62
N TYR A 48 17.95 -7.90 -10.42
CA TYR A 48 16.90 -8.89 -10.21
C TYR A 48 15.59 -8.51 -10.93
N ILE A 49 15.17 -7.25 -10.82
CA ILE A 49 13.97 -6.76 -11.53
C ILE A 49 14.17 -6.89 -13.03
N GLN A 50 15.29 -6.40 -13.57
CA GLN A 50 15.60 -6.44 -15.00
C GLN A 50 15.60 -7.87 -15.56
N SER A 51 16.11 -8.84 -14.77
CA SER A 51 16.22 -10.24 -15.23
C SER A 51 14.92 -11.03 -15.09
N ASN A 52 14.09 -10.79 -14.07
CA ASN A 52 12.95 -11.63 -13.73
C ASN A 52 11.59 -10.97 -14.01
N PHE A 53 11.56 -9.65 -14.13
CA PHE A 53 10.35 -8.85 -14.37
C PHE A 53 10.63 -7.76 -15.42
N PRO A 54 11.03 -8.14 -16.66
CA PRO A 54 11.44 -7.20 -17.68
C PRO A 54 10.33 -6.26 -18.14
N GLU A 55 9.06 -6.61 -17.89
CA GLU A 55 7.90 -5.76 -18.14
C GLU A 55 7.76 -4.60 -17.14
N THR A 56 8.49 -4.65 -16.01
CA THR A 56 8.46 -3.61 -14.99
C THR A 56 9.25 -2.39 -15.44
N LYS A 57 8.62 -1.22 -15.40
CA LYS A 57 9.31 0.05 -15.61
C LYS A 57 10.18 0.38 -14.39
N LEU A 58 11.48 0.16 -14.51
CA LEU A 58 12.46 0.46 -13.48
C LEU A 58 13.04 1.85 -13.67
N ILE A 59 13.03 2.65 -12.61
CA ILE A 59 13.64 3.98 -12.53
C ILE A 59 14.68 3.94 -11.44
N GLU A 60 15.94 4.23 -11.77
CA GLU A 60 17.06 4.14 -10.83
C GLU A 60 17.52 5.53 -10.40
N ASN A 61 17.35 5.85 -9.13
CA ASN A 61 17.86 7.09 -8.54
C ASN A 61 19.35 6.98 -8.22
N GLN A 62 20.08 8.07 -8.44
CA GLN A 62 21.52 8.14 -8.16
C GLN A 62 21.83 8.28 -6.66
N ARG A 63 20.84 8.56 -5.84
CA ARG A 63 20.90 8.67 -4.38
C ARG A 63 19.53 8.40 -3.78
N ASN A 64 19.47 8.17 -2.47
CA ASN A 64 18.20 8.06 -1.75
C ASN A 64 17.51 9.43 -1.65
N GLU A 65 16.46 9.63 -2.44
CA GLU A 65 15.65 10.85 -2.45
C GLU A 65 14.54 10.87 -1.37
N GLY A 66 14.44 9.81 -0.56
CA GLY A 66 13.36 9.58 0.39
C GLY A 66 12.09 9.02 -0.27
N TYR A 67 11.24 8.38 0.56
CA TYR A 67 10.06 7.67 0.09
C TYR A 67 9.08 8.56 -0.70
N THR A 68 8.72 9.71 -0.14
CA THR A 68 7.69 10.60 -0.74
C THR A 68 8.10 11.09 -2.13
N ARG A 69 9.37 11.51 -2.30
CA ARG A 69 9.87 11.95 -3.60
C ARG A 69 9.88 10.82 -4.62
N ALA A 70 10.40 9.67 -4.22
CA ALA A 70 10.47 8.51 -5.10
C ALA A 70 9.05 8.01 -5.47
N MET A 71 8.09 8.04 -4.55
CA MET A 71 6.71 7.69 -4.85
C MET A 71 6.04 8.70 -5.79
N ASN A 72 6.24 10.00 -5.59
CA ASN A 72 5.76 11.04 -6.50
C ASN A 72 6.39 10.90 -7.90
N GLN A 73 7.65 10.48 -7.97
CA GLN A 73 8.32 10.17 -9.22
C GLN A 73 7.65 8.98 -9.92
N ALA A 74 7.36 7.89 -9.20
CA ALA A 74 6.63 6.75 -9.76
C ALA A 74 5.25 7.16 -10.28
N MET A 75 4.48 7.91 -9.50
CA MET A 75 3.16 8.42 -9.89
C MET A 75 3.21 9.32 -11.12
N GLY A 76 4.28 10.09 -11.31
CA GLY A 76 4.48 10.93 -12.49
C GLY A 76 4.63 10.14 -13.81
N TYR A 77 4.94 8.84 -13.72
CA TYR A 77 5.00 7.93 -14.85
C TYR A 77 3.76 7.05 -15.03
N ALA A 78 2.82 7.12 -14.09
CA ALA A 78 1.61 6.33 -14.12
C ALA A 78 0.68 6.77 -15.26
N SER A 79 0.16 5.81 -16.02
CA SER A 79 -0.81 6.02 -17.11
C SER A 79 -2.18 5.36 -16.84
N GLY A 80 -2.29 4.61 -15.74
CA GLY A 80 -3.51 3.91 -15.35
C GLY A 80 -4.58 4.86 -14.80
N GLU A 81 -5.83 4.46 -14.96
CA GLU A 81 -6.98 5.14 -14.37
C GLU A 81 -6.92 5.14 -12.82
N PHE A 82 -6.42 4.03 -12.25
CA PHE A 82 -6.18 3.87 -10.82
C PHE A 82 -4.69 3.80 -10.54
N VAL A 83 -4.23 4.54 -9.54
CA VAL A 83 -2.84 4.48 -9.06
C VAL A 83 -2.80 3.75 -7.72
N ILE A 84 -2.02 2.68 -7.65
CA ILE A 84 -1.88 1.83 -6.47
C ILE A 84 -0.48 2.02 -5.90
N LEU A 85 -0.40 2.50 -4.65
CA LEU A 85 0.85 2.65 -3.91
C LEU A 85 1.09 1.37 -3.12
N LEU A 86 2.15 0.63 -3.46
CA LEU A 86 2.45 -0.66 -2.86
C LEU A 86 3.86 -0.68 -2.27
N ASN A 87 3.99 -1.18 -1.05
CA ASN A 87 5.30 -1.39 -0.45
C ASN A 87 5.97 -2.66 -1.03
N PRO A 88 7.29 -2.68 -1.18
CA PRO A 88 8.01 -3.81 -1.76
C PRO A 88 8.01 -5.08 -0.88
N ASP A 89 7.64 -4.96 0.39
CA ASP A 89 7.52 -6.04 1.37
C ASP A 89 6.08 -6.56 1.55
N SER A 90 5.17 -6.10 0.69
CA SER A 90 3.77 -6.54 0.71
C SER A 90 3.51 -7.59 -0.37
N THR A 91 2.68 -8.58 -0.04
CA THR A 91 2.19 -9.60 -0.99
C THR A 91 0.68 -9.46 -1.12
N CYS A 92 0.19 -9.38 -2.35
CA CYS A 92 -1.24 -9.23 -2.61
C CYS A 92 -1.90 -10.60 -2.72
N GLY A 93 -2.98 -10.82 -1.97
CA GLY A 93 -3.80 -12.02 -2.12
C GLY A 93 -4.55 -12.05 -3.46
N PRO A 94 -5.08 -13.23 -3.88
CA PRO A 94 -5.86 -13.36 -5.10
C PRO A 94 -7.03 -12.37 -5.15
N ASP A 95 -7.19 -11.71 -6.29
CA ASP A 95 -8.22 -10.70 -6.56
C ASP A 95 -8.24 -9.49 -5.60
N ALA A 96 -7.28 -9.33 -4.69
CA ALA A 96 -7.32 -8.26 -3.69
C ALA A 96 -7.35 -6.86 -4.33
N LEU A 97 -6.43 -6.56 -5.22
CA LEU A 97 -6.39 -5.27 -5.91
C LEU A 97 -7.55 -5.12 -6.90
N LYS A 98 -7.96 -6.19 -7.56
CA LYS A 98 -9.13 -6.22 -8.43
C LYS A 98 -10.41 -5.83 -7.69
N LYS A 99 -10.62 -6.36 -6.49
CA LYS A 99 -11.75 -6.02 -5.63
C LYS A 99 -11.72 -4.55 -5.18
N LEU A 100 -10.54 -4.01 -4.87
CA LEU A 100 -10.40 -2.57 -4.53
C LEU A 100 -10.77 -1.67 -5.71
N ILE A 101 -10.32 -2.01 -6.92
CA ILE A 101 -10.68 -1.26 -8.12
C ILE A 101 -12.18 -1.29 -8.34
N TYR A 102 -12.81 -2.47 -8.29
CA TYR A 102 -14.27 -2.58 -8.42
C TYR A 102 -15.01 -1.81 -7.33
N PHE A 103 -14.51 -1.83 -6.10
CA PHE A 103 -15.10 -1.04 -5.02
C PHE A 103 -15.06 0.47 -5.32
N MET A 104 -13.94 0.99 -5.80
CA MET A 104 -13.85 2.41 -6.20
C MET A 104 -14.75 2.77 -7.38
N GLU A 105 -15.01 1.82 -8.28
CA GLU A 105 -15.94 2.01 -9.41
C GLU A 105 -17.41 2.08 -8.99
N THR A 106 -17.78 1.54 -7.81
CA THR A 106 -19.16 1.57 -7.31
C THR A 106 -19.62 2.95 -6.90
N ASP A 107 -18.69 3.83 -6.50
CA ASP A 107 -18.98 5.18 -6.05
C ASP A 107 -17.89 6.17 -6.49
N PRO A 108 -18.14 7.02 -7.49
CA PRO A 108 -17.18 8.02 -7.97
C PRO A 108 -16.78 9.08 -6.93
N SER A 109 -17.45 9.17 -5.80
CA SER A 109 -17.06 10.06 -4.70
C SER A 109 -15.88 9.53 -3.88
N ILE A 110 -15.54 8.24 -4.01
CA ILE A 110 -14.40 7.62 -3.33
C ILE A 110 -13.10 8.08 -3.99
N GLY A 111 -12.36 8.95 -3.32
CA GLY A 111 -11.06 9.41 -3.80
C GLY A 111 -9.91 8.44 -3.51
N ILE A 112 -9.95 7.73 -2.37
CA ILE A 112 -8.91 6.81 -1.94
C ILE A 112 -9.54 5.65 -1.19
N CYS A 113 -9.06 4.43 -1.40
CA CYS A 113 -9.39 3.28 -0.57
C CYS A 113 -8.13 2.48 -0.21
N GLY A 114 -8.21 1.67 0.84
CA GLY A 114 -7.13 0.79 1.27
C GLY A 114 -7.63 -0.61 1.60
N PRO A 115 -6.78 -1.64 1.41
CA PRO A 115 -7.16 -3.00 1.72
C PRO A 115 -7.16 -3.28 3.23
N LYS A 116 -7.84 -4.36 3.62
CA LYS A 116 -7.53 -5.04 4.87
C LYS A 116 -6.15 -5.69 4.74
N VAL A 117 -5.21 -5.31 5.62
CA VAL A 117 -3.87 -5.90 5.66
C VAL A 117 -3.80 -6.93 6.78
N LEU A 118 -3.16 -8.05 6.50
CA LEU A 118 -2.90 -9.12 7.46
C LEU A 118 -1.40 -9.18 7.78
N ASN A 119 -1.07 -9.61 8.98
CA ASN A 119 0.28 -10.02 9.36
C ASN A 119 0.59 -11.40 8.75
N ASP A 120 1.85 -11.83 8.76
CA ASP A 120 2.28 -13.13 8.24
C ASP A 120 1.58 -14.32 8.92
N ASP A 121 1.13 -14.16 10.15
CA ASP A 121 0.36 -15.15 10.91
C ASP A 121 -1.14 -15.15 10.59
N GLY A 122 -1.59 -14.32 9.65
CA GLY A 122 -2.99 -14.18 9.23
C GLY A 122 -3.84 -13.28 10.14
N THR A 123 -3.28 -12.73 11.22
CA THR A 123 -4.00 -11.80 12.09
C THR A 123 -4.14 -10.42 11.43
N PHE A 124 -5.15 -9.67 11.85
CA PHE A 124 -5.40 -8.32 11.34
C PHE A 124 -4.29 -7.34 11.76
N GLN A 125 -3.69 -6.67 10.78
CA GLN A 125 -2.71 -5.62 11.03
C GLN A 125 -3.42 -4.31 11.38
N LYS A 126 -3.58 -4.02 12.68
CA LYS A 126 -4.30 -2.83 13.19
C LYS A 126 -3.79 -1.50 12.64
N SER A 127 -2.52 -1.44 12.24
CA SER A 127 -1.90 -0.22 11.70
C SER A 127 -2.36 0.14 10.28
N CYS A 128 -3.02 -0.75 9.54
CA CYS A 128 -3.55 -0.45 8.22
C CYS A 128 -4.79 0.45 8.25
N ARG A 129 -5.44 0.56 9.42
CA ARG A 129 -6.64 1.38 9.62
C ARG A 129 -6.26 2.63 10.40
N ARG A 130 -6.51 3.80 9.83
CA ARG A 130 -6.19 5.10 10.44
C ARG A 130 -7.37 6.03 10.30
N GLY A 131 -7.75 6.66 11.40
CA GLY A 131 -8.66 7.79 11.38
C GLY A 131 -7.91 9.11 11.17
N ILE A 132 -8.65 10.18 10.95
CA ILE A 132 -8.08 11.53 10.85
C ILE A 132 -7.30 11.82 12.15
N PRO A 133 -6.01 12.25 12.07
CA PRO A 133 -5.16 12.47 13.24
C PRO A 133 -5.57 13.76 13.97
N ARG A 134 -6.74 13.77 14.60
CA ARG A 134 -7.16 14.87 15.46
C ARG A 134 -6.28 14.91 16.71
N PRO A 135 -5.88 16.10 17.21
CA PRO A 135 -5.03 16.22 18.39
C PRO A 135 -5.49 15.37 19.58
N GLN A 136 -6.78 15.37 19.89
CA GLN A 136 -7.37 14.57 20.96
C GLN A 136 -7.17 13.06 20.76
N ALA A 137 -7.35 12.54 19.54
CA ALA A 137 -7.18 11.13 19.24
C ALA A 137 -5.71 10.71 19.34
N VAL A 138 -4.80 11.58 18.88
CA VAL A 138 -3.35 11.37 18.96
C VAL A 138 -2.87 11.39 20.42
N PHE A 139 -3.28 12.39 21.22
CA PHE A 139 -2.97 12.44 22.65
C PHE A 139 -3.49 11.22 23.41
N SER A 140 -4.73 10.81 23.12
CA SER A 140 -5.34 9.62 23.75
C SER A 140 -4.55 8.35 23.46
N TYR A 141 -4.01 8.23 22.24
CA TYR A 141 -3.15 7.11 21.86
C TYR A 141 -1.85 7.11 22.66
N PHE A 142 -1.12 8.24 22.71
CA PHE A 142 0.14 8.34 23.46
C PHE A 142 -0.02 8.16 24.97
N LEU A 143 -1.15 8.57 25.54
CA LEU A 143 -1.48 8.36 26.95
C LEU A 143 -2.03 6.95 27.26
N GLY A 144 -2.13 6.07 26.26
CA GLY A 144 -2.64 4.71 26.44
C GLY A 144 -4.15 4.63 26.70
N LEU A 145 -4.89 5.74 26.59
CA LEU A 145 -6.33 5.78 26.83
C LEU A 145 -7.12 4.94 25.82
N SER A 146 -6.63 4.85 24.58
CA SER A 146 -7.21 4.00 23.54
C SER A 146 -7.18 2.50 23.90
N ASN A 147 -6.17 2.04 24.65
CA ASN A 147 -6.07 0.66 25.13
C ASN A 147 -6.95 0.43 26.36
N LYS A 148 -7.04 1.43 27.26
CA LYS A 148 -7.85 1.35 28.48
C LYS A 148 -9.35 1.42 28.19
N TYR A 149 -9.74 2.14 27.14
CA TYR A 149 -11.14 2.36 26.74
C TYR A 149 -11.34 2.03 25.26
N PRO A 150 -11.22 0.76 24.83
CA PRO A 150 -11.14 0.36 23.41
C PRO A 150 -12.43 0.63 22.61
N TYR A 151 -13.57 0.79 23.28
CA TYR A 151 -14.86 1.06 22.63
C TYR A 151 -15.27 2.55 22.65
N ASN A 152 -14.46 3.42 23.26
CA ASN A 152 -14.79 4.84 23.35
C ASN A 152 -14.24 5.58 22.11
N LYS A 153 -15.15 6.02 21.22
CA LYS A 153 -14.84 6.73 19.96
C LYS A 153 -13.93 7.95 20.17
N ASN A 154 -14.03 8.63 21.31
CA ASN A 154 -13.21 9.80 21.61
C ASN A 154 -11.73 9.45 21.83
N PHE A 155 -11.42 8.24 22.29
CA PHE A 155 -10.06 7.79 22.60
C PHE A 155 -9.49 6.88 21.52
N THR A 156 -10.32 6.22 20.72
CA THR A 156 -9.90 5.21 19.72
C THR A 156 -9.85 5.74 18.30
N GLY A 157 -10.14 7.02 18.08
CA GLY A 157 -10.24 7.63 16.74
C GLY A 157 -8.97 7.61 15.91
N TYR A 158 -7.79 7.37 16.51
CA TYR A 158 -6.54 7.29 15.75
C TYR A 158 -6.36 5.95 15.02
N HIS A 159 -6.64 4.82 15.67
CA HIS A 159 -6.56 3.48 15.09
C HIS A 159 -7.92 2.84 14.80
N LEU A 160 -9.00 3.55 15.08
CA LEU A 160 -10.37 3.09 14.88
C LEU A 160 -10.65 1.72 15.52
N ASN A 161 -10.09 1.46 16.70
CA ASN A 161 -10.19 0.17 17.40
C ASN A 161 -11.61 -0.20 17.83
N HIS A 162 -12.54 0.77 17.80
CA HIS A 162 -13.96 0.57 18.12
C HIS A 162 -14.77 -0.03 16.96
N LEU A 163 -14.17 -0.14 15.77
CA LEU A 163 -14.83 -0.67 14.59
C LEU A 163 -14.55 -2.16 14.42
N ASP A 164 -15.52 -2.90 13.93
CA ASP A 164 -15.33 -4.30 13.52
C ASP A 164 -14.33 -4.36 12.34
N GLU A 165 -13.62 -5.47 12.23
CA GLU A 165 -12.69 -5.73 11.11
C GLU A 165 -13.38 -5.79 9.74
N LYS A 166 -14.71 -6.02 9.73
CA LYS A 166 -15.52 -6.11 8.52
C LYS A 166 -16.16 -4.77 8.13
N GLU A 167 -16.11 -3.76 9.00
CA GLU A 167 -16.70 -2.47 8.71
C GLU A 167 -15.84 -1.68 7.71
N VAL A 168 -16.46 -1.23 6.63
CA VAL A 168 -15.91 -0.22 5.72
C VAL A 168 -16.26 1.14 6.31
N ASN A 169 -15.28 1.99 6.54
CA ASN A 169 -15.49 3.33 7.07
C ASN A 169 -14.84 4.36 6.19
N GLU A 170 -15.53 5.49 6.07
CA GLU A 170 -14.98 6.72 5.50
C GLU A 170 -13.98 7.34 6.49
N VAL A 171 -12.85 7.81 5.96
CA VAL A 171 -11.78 8.46 6.73
C VAL A 171 -11.52 9.86 6.19
#